data_051c11ed7effdf3365e2b9cd55c7a7ee
#
_entry.id   051c11ed7effdf3365e2b9cd55c7a7ee
#
_cell.length_a   1.000
_cell.length_b   1.000
_cell.length_c   1.000
_cell.angle_alpha   90.00
_cell.angle_beta   90.00
_cell.angle_gamma   90.00
#
_symmetry.space_group_name_H-M   'P 1'
#
loop_
_entity.id
_entity.type
_entity.pdbx_description
1 polymer ?
#
loop_
_entity_poly.entity_id
_entity_poly.type
_entity_poly.pdbx_seq_one_letter_code
_entity_poly.pdbx_strand_id
1 'polypeptide(L)'
;MTPSSLELTVLGAGPAYTNRLGSTGAAYLVRGGQTAILLDLGQGAFTNLAAGIEPSTLTAVAISHLHPDHFVDLVPLRHYLRYEFQPPRRVAVIGPAGLASRLDALHDQPGFAAVSLDVTDHQPGPVTIGSLSLEAIRVQHTTDSYAIRVAAGQGPGLVYSGDCGRADDLRPLIRPGDTLLAEATYGTDPVAPGSNHLNAHDVGRVAAETGAGRVLLTHVLMGRDRGKAVSAAAALVRVPVDVVDPGDHFDL
;
A
#
# COMPACT_ATOMS: atom_id res chain seq x y z
N MET A 1 23.57 0.17 17.47
CA MET A 1 22.24 -0.40 17.28
C MET A 1 22.21 -0.96 15.87
N THR A 2 22.06 -2.27 15.70
CA THR A 2 21.80 -2.86 14.38
C THR A 2 20.55 -2.19 13.81
N PRO A 3 20.54 -1.77 12.53
CA PRO A 3 19.32 -1.29 11.91
C PRO A 3 18.26 -2.39 12.07
N SER A 4 17.06 -2.01 12.57
CA SER A 4 15.95 -2.94 12.61
C SER A 4 15.64 -3.37 11.17
N SER A 5 15.65 -4.68 10.90
CA SER A 5 15.18 -5.20 9.62
C SER A 5 13.77 -4.71 9.36
N LEU A 6 13.51 -4.30 8.14
CA LEU A 6 12.18 -3.93 7.68
C LEU A 6 11.52 -5.19 7.12
N GLU A 7 10.29 -5.46 7.50
CA GLU A 7 9.53 -6.63 7.09
C GLU A 7 8.23 -6.20 6.41
N LEU A 8 7.86 -6.89 5.34
CA LEU A 8 6.57 -6.75 4.64
C LEU A 8 5.75 -8.01 4.82
N THR A 9 4.50 -7.86 5.25
CA THR A 9 3.46 -8.90 5.19
C THR A 9 2.35 -8.44 4.25
N VAL A 10 2.02 -9.24 3.25
CA VAL A 10 0.93 -8.98 2.33
C VAL A 10 -0.38 -9.50 2.93
N LEU A 11 -1.32 -8.60 3.21
CA LEU A 11 -2.64 -8.93 3.74
C LEU A 11 -3.71 -8.92 2.65
N GLY A 12 -3.46 -8.18 1.57
CA GLY A 12 -4.32 -8.08 0.41
C GLY A 12 -3.56 -7.53 -0.78
N ALA A 13 -3.80 -8.08 -1.98
CA ALA A 13 -3.08 -7.75 -3.21
C ALA A 13 -4.01 -7.73 -4.44
N GLY A 14 -5.32 -7.80 -4.22
CA GLY A 14 -6.31 -7.83 -5.30
C GLY A 14 -6.70 -6.43 -5.76
N PRO A 15 -7.12 -6.32 -7.03
CA PRO A 15 -7.78 -5.14 -7.56
C PRO A 15 -9.23 -5.06 -7.04
N ALA A 16 -9.97 -4.03 -7.48
CA ALA A 16 -11.36 -3.78 -7.08
C ALA A 16 -12.29 -5.00 -7.23
N TYR A 17 -11.99 -5.90 -8.14
CA TYR A 17 -12.70 -7.17 -8.33
C TYR A 17 -11.76 -8.29 -8.80
N THR A 18 -12.02 -9.51 -8.34
CA THR A 18 -11.25 -10.70 -8.73
C THR A 18 -12.08 -11.98 -8.55
N ASN A 19 -11.73 -13.03 -9.30
CA ASN A 19 -12.27 -14.38 -9.11
C ASN A 19 -11.34 -15.30 -8.30
N ARG A 20 -10.26 -14.77 -7.75
CA ARG A 20 -9.31 -15.54 -6.94
C ARG A 20 -9.82 -15.61 -5.51
N LEU A 21 -10.10 -16.84 -5.05
CA LEU A 21 -10.53 -17.10 -3.68
C LEU A 21 -9.45 -16.63 -2.69
N GLY A 22 -9.88 -15.97 -1.61
CA GLY A 22 -8.98 -15.45 -0.58
C GLY A 22 -8.28 -14.14 -0.96
N SER A 23 -8.42 -13.66 -2.19
CA SER A 23 -7.89 -12.35 -2.58
C SER A 23 -8.81 -11.24 -2.05
N THR A 24 -8.19 -10.27 -1.40
CA THR A 24 -8.84 -9.07 -0.83
C THR A 24 -8.27 -7.83 -1.47
N GLY A 25 -8.89 -6.68 -1.26
CA GLY A 25 -8.34 -5.38 -1.67
C GLY A 25 -6.93 -5.13 -1.13
N ALA A 26 -6.29 -4.06 -1.58
CA ALA A 26 -4.91 -3.73 -1.23
C ALA A 26 -4.73 -3.54 0.29
N ALA A 27 -3.76 -4.24 0.89
CA ALA A 27 -3.36 -4.06 2.28
C ALA A 27 -1.97 -4.67 2.53
N TYR A 28 -1.02 -3.86 3.00
CA TYR A 28 0.37 -4.26 3.18
C TYR A 28 0.89 -3.79 4.53
N LEU A 29 1.24 -4.73 5.39
CA LEU A 29 1.76 -4.44 6.73
C LEU A 29 3.28 -4.36 6.69
N VAL A 30 3.82 -3.19 7.03
CA VAL A 30 5.27 -2.93 7.12
C VAL A 30 5.65 -2.82 8.59
N ARG A 31 6.65 -3.59 9.00
CA ARG A 31 7.16 -3.58 10.37
C ARG A 31 8.64 -3.23 10.42
N GLY A 32 9.02 -2.48 11.46
CA GLY A 32 10.41 -2.21 11.81
C GLY A 32 10.54 -1.99 13.31
N GLY A 33 11.19 -2.90 14.02
CA GLY A 33 11.22 -2.90 15.47
C GLY A 33 9.83 -3.05 16.09
N GLN A 34 9.40 -2.08 16.90
CA GLN A 34 8.06 -2.05 17.51
C GLN A 34 7.04 -1.24 16.69
N THR A 35 7.43 -0.74 15.53
CA THR A 35 6.56 0.08 14.67
C THR A 35 5.89 -0.79 13.62
N ALA A 36 4.57 -0.67 13.49
CA ALA A 36 3.74 -1.34 12.51
C ALA A 36 2.93 -0.31 11.72
N ILE A 37 3.24 -0.15 10.44
CA ILE A 37 2.51 0.74 9.52
C ILE A 37 1.76 -0.12 8.52
N LEU A 38 0.46 0.10 8.39
CA LEU A 38 -0.37 -0.53 7.37
C LEU A 38 -0.51 0.41 6.18
N LEU A 39 -0.16 -0.06 4.97
CA LEU A 39 -0.37 0.65 3.72
C LEU A 39 -1.63 0.13 3.06
N ASP A 40 -2.63 0.98 2.93
CA ASP A 40 -4.00 0.69 2.52
C ASP A 40 -4.72 -0.35 3.40
N LEU A 41 -6.04 -0.37 3.30
CA LEU A 41 -6.90 -1.38 3.92
C LEU A 41 -8.20 -1.51 3.10
N GLY A 42 -8.10 -2.21 1.98
CA GLY A 42 -9.18 -2.45 1.03
C GLY A 42 -10.13 -3.54 1.47
N GLN A 43 -11.20 -3.76 0.68
CA GLN A 43 -12.29 -4.67 1.02
C GLN A 43 -11.81 -6.08 1.39
N GLY A 44 -12.29 -6.58 2.53
CA GLY A 44 -12.03 -7.92 3.05
C GLY A 44 -10.67 -8.11 3.73
N ALA A 45 -9.77 -7.12 3.66
CA ALA A 45 -8.42 -7.22 4.20
C ALA A 45 -8.36 -7.10 5.72
N PHE A 46 -9.37 -6.51 6.36
CA PHE A 46 -9.44 -6.46 7.83
C PHE A 46 -9.41 -7.84 8.48
N THR A 47 -10.05 -8.83 7.86
CA THR A 47 -10.02 -10.21 8.38
C THR A 47 -8.61 -10.78 8.41
N ASN A 48 -7.83 -10.56 7.34
CA ASN A 48 -6.44 -11.01 7.27
C ASN A 48 -5.54 -10.23 8.25
N LEU A 49 -5.79 -8.93 8.43
CA LEU A 49 -5.12 -8.12 9.43
C LEU A 49 -5.36 -8.68 10.84
N ALA A 50 -6.62 -8.91 11.22
CA ALA A 50 -7.00 -9.39 12.55
C ALA A 50 -6.54 -10.83 12.83
N ALA A 51 -6.38 -11.65 11.79
CA ALA A 51 -5.82 -13.00 11.90
C ALA A 51 -4.28 -12.97 12.08
N GLY A 52 -3.60 -11.98 11.50
CA GLY A 52 -2.15 -11.88 11.50
C GLY A 52 -1.56 -11.11 12.69
N ILE A 53 -2.27 -10.09 13.17
CA ILE A 53 -1.84 -9.27 14.33
C ILE A 53 -3.06 -8.79 15.12
N GLU A 54 -2.81 -8.32 16.33
CA GLU A 54 -3.76 -7.54 17.12
C GLU A 54 -3.91 -6.13 16.50
N PRO A 55 -5.05 -5.77 15.84
CA PRO A 55 -5.15 -4.53 15.06
C PRO A 55 -4.93 -3.25 15.90
N SER A 56 -5.18 -3.31 17.21
CA SER A 56 -4.93 -2.18 18.12
C SER A 56 -3.46 -1.88 18.36
N THR A 57 -2.54 -2.73 17.87
CA THR A 57 -1.08 -2.51 17.92
C THR A 57 -0.53 -1.77 16.72
N LEU A 58 -1.36 -1.47 15.72
CA LEU A 58 -0.95 -0.61 14.60
C LEU A 58 -0.47 0.75 15.12
N THR A 59 0.70 1.16 14.66
CA THR A 59 1.22 2.51 14.95
C THR A 59 0.52 3.55 14.07
N ALA A 60 0.31 3.22 12.80
CA ALA A 60 -0.43 4.05 11.85
C ALA A 60 -0.99 3.23 10.68
N VAL A 61 -1.98 3.80 10.00
CA VAL A 61 -2.43 3.38 8.67
C VAL A 61 -2.15 4.51 7.69
N ALA A 62 -1.62 4.20 6.51
CA ALA A 62 -1.40 5.17 5.44
C ALA A 62 -2.20 4.76 4.21
N ILE A 63 -3.12 5.61 3.77
CA ILE A 63 -4.02 5.36 2.64
C ILE A 63 -3.48 6.07 1.40
N SER A 64 -3.31 5.32 0.31
CA SER A 64 -2.79 5.85 -0.95
C SER A 64 -3.81 6.74 -1.68
N HIS A 65 -5.05 6.30 -1.80
CA HIS A 65 -6.13 7.04 -2.45
C HIS A 65 -7.52 6.54 -2.01
N LEU A 66 -8.60 7.17 -2.51
CA LEU A 66 -9.96 6.95 -2.02
C LEU A 66 -10.82 6.04 -2.90
N HIS A 67 -10.25 5.06 -3.61
CA HIS A 67 -11.04 3.96 -4.16
C HIS A 67 -11.33 2.91 -3.07
N PRO A 68 -12.53 2.30 -3.06
CA PRO A 68 -12.94 1.40 -1.97
C PRO A 68 -12.01 0.22 -1.73
N ASP A 69 -11.37 -0.31 -2.76
CA ASP A 69 -10.41 -1.40 -2.69
C ASP A 69 -9.07 -1.04 -2.02
N HIS A 70 -8.94 0.22 -1.55
CA HIS A 70 -7.78 0.71 -0.82
C HIS A 70 -8.09 1.20 0.60
N PHE A 71 -9.36 1.52 0.94
CA PHE A 71 -9.62 2.12 2.26
C PHE A 71 -10.88 1.64 2.97
N VAL A 72 -11.80 0.92 2.30
CA VAL A 72 -13.14 0.69 2.85
C VAL A 72 -13.16 -0.11 4.15
N ASP A 73 -12.16 -0.96 4.37
CA ASP A 73 -12.05 -1.73 5.61
C ASP A 73 -11.51 -0.90 6.80
N LEU A 74 -11.27 0.40 6.63
CA LEU A 74 -11.20 1.32 7.78
C LEU A 74 -12.52 1.35 8.58
N VAL A 75 -13.65 0.98 7.97
CA VAL A 75 -14.94 0.86 8.66
C VAL A 75 -14.91 -0.26 9.71
N PRO A 76 -14.62 -1.53 9.39
CA PRO A 76 -14.49 -2.58 10.40
C PRO A 76 -13.34 -2.33 11.39
N LEU A 77 -12.20 -1.75 10.97
CA LEU A 77 -11.12 -1.36 11.89
C LEU A 77 -11.63 -0.36 12.93
N ARG A 78 -12.34 0.69 12.49
CA ARG A 78 -12.95 1.68 13.38
C ARG A 78 -13.95 1.03 14.35
N HIS A 79 -14.79 0.08 13.87
CA HIS A 79 -15.73 -0.63 14.72
C HIS A 79 -15.02 -1.45 15.79
N TYR A 80 -14.00 -2.22 15.40
CA TYR A 80 -13.18 -2.99 16.30
C TYR A 80 -12.57 -2.11 17.41
N LEU A 81 -11.90 -1.01 17.05
CA LEU A 81 -11.27 -0.08 18.01
C LEU A 81 -12.30 0.58 18.93
N ARG A 82 -13.54 0.78 18.44
CA ARG A 82 -14.62 1.42 19.20
C ARG A 82 -15.31 0.48 20.18
N TYR A 83 -15.52 -0.78 19.80
CA TYR A 83 -16.43 -1.64 20.54
C TYR A 83 -15.73 -2.72 21.36
N GLU A 84 -14.53 -3.13 20.99
CA GLU A 84 -13.77 -4.13 21.76
C GLU A 84 -13.01 -3.53 22.96
N PHE A 85 -12.96 -2.19 23.08
CA PHE A 85 -12.19 -1.51 24.13
C PHE A 85 -13.01 -0.49 24.91
N GLN A 86 -12.73 -0.39 26.25
CA GLN A 86 -13.31 0.60 27.15
C GLN A 86 -12.16 1.26 27.97
N PRO A 87 -11.83 2.54 27.72
CA PRO A 87 -12.35 3.42 26.66
C PRO A 87 -11.94 2.96 25.26
N PRO A 88 -12.60 3.48 24.19
CA PRO A 88 -12.24 3.17 22.81
C PRO A 88 -10.77 3.47 22.52
N ARG A 89 -10.13 2.58 21.73
CA ARG A 89 -8.77 2.83 21.21
C ARG A 89 -8.81 3.69 19.95
N ARG A 90 -7.67 4.28 19.65
CA ARG A 90 -7.49 5.15 18.48
C ARG A 90 -6.23 4.74 17.72
N VAL A 91 -6.24 4.94 16.41
CA VAL A 91 -5.08 4.75 15.54
C VAL A 91 -4.90 5.98 14.64
N ALA A 92 -3.66 6.38 14.41
CA ALA A 92 -3.34 7.42 13.44
C ALA A 92 -3.62 6.91 12.01
N VAL A 93 -4.30 7.73 11.21
CA VAL A 93 -4.56 7.43 9.80
C VAL A 93 -4.09 8.63 8.98
N ILE A 94 -3.17 8.40 8.05
CA ILE A 94 -2.64 9.42 7.15
C ILE A 94 -3.18 9.09 5.76
N GLY A 95 -3.79 10.05 5.07
CA GLY A 95 -4.37 9.76 3.76
C GLY A 95 -4.65 10.99 2.92
N PRO A 96 -5.33 10.82 1.79
CA PRO A 96 -5.79 11.93 0.97
C PRO A 96 -6.80 12.82 1.68
N ALA A 97 -6.85 14.09 1.29
CA ALA A 97 -7.85 15.02 1.77
C ALA A 97 -9.28 14.47 1.56
N GLY A 98 -10.12 14.64 2.59
CA GLY A 98 -11.51 14.17 2.54
C GLY A 98 -11.73 12.71 2.96
N LEU A 99 -10.71 11.96 3.36
CA LEU A 99 -10.86 10.57 3.83
C LEU A 99 -11.86 10.45 4.99
N ALA A 100 -11.74 11.30 6.02
CA ALA A 100 -12.70 11.29 7.15
C ALA A 100 -14.13 11.54 6.69
N SER A 101 -14.36 12.55 5.85
CA SER A 101 -15.68 12.86 5.31
C SER A 101 -16.24 11.73 4.43
N ARG A 102 -15.37 11.00 3.71
CA ARG A 102 -15.77 9.83 2.91
C ARG A 102 -16.24 8.68 3.80
N LEU A 103 -15.54 8.42 4.90
CA LEU A 103 -15.94 7.40 5.91
C LEU A 103 -17.24 7.78 6.61
N ASP A 104 -17.38 9.03 6.99
CA ASP A 104 -18.60 9.56 7.61
C ASP A 104 -19.82 9.39 6.67
N ALA A 105 -19.64 9.71 5.37
CA ALA A 105 -20.69 9.56 4.37
C ALA A 105 -21.04 8.08 4.08
N LEU A 106 -20.06 7.17 4.08
CA LEU A 106 -20.30 5.73 3.92
C LEU A 106 -21.18 5.16 5.03
N HIS A 107 -21.08 5.71 6.25
CA HIS A 107 -21.84 5.27 7.42
C HIS A 107 -23.08 6.15 7.70
N ASP A 108 -23.30 7.17 6.90
CA ASP A 108 -24.35 8.18 7.09
C ASP A 108 -24.35 8.79 8.52
N GLN A 109 -23.15 9.03 9.05
CA GLN A 109 -22.95 9.55 10.41
C GLN A 109 -21.81 10.55 10.47
N PRO A 110 -22.06 11.85 10.60
CA PRO A 110 -21.02 12.85 10.85
C PRO A 110 -20.19 12.52 12.09
N GLY A 111 -18.86 12.57 11.97
CA GLY A 111 -17.93 12.25 13.05
C GLY A 111 -17.72 10.75 13.29
N PHE A 112 -18.24 9.88 12.42
CA PHE A 112 -18.05 8.44 12.52
C PHE A 112 -16.57 8.06 12.60
N ALA A 113 -15.75 8.58 11.70
CA ALA A 113 -14.31 8.29 11.67
C ALA A 113 -13.61 8.77 12.95
N ALA A 114 -13.93 10.00 13.40
CA ALA A 114 -13.23 10.67 14.49
C ALA A 114 -13.31 9.98 15.86
N VAL A 115 -14.17 8.97 16.03
CA VAL A 115 -14.30 8.23 17.30
C VAL A 115 -13.05 7.39 17.59
N SER A 116 -12.44 6.77 16.56
CA SER A 116 -11.32 5.83 16.73
C SER A 116 -10.22 6.00 15.70
N LEU A 117 -10.39 6.88 14.71
CA LEU A 117 -9.39 7.16 13.67
C LEU A 117 -8.94 8.63 13.79
N ASP A 118 -7.65 8.84 14.03
CA ASP A 118 -7.02 10.17 14.02
C ASP A 118 -6.56 10.48 12.60
N VAL A 119 -7.51 10.92 11.75
CA VAL A 119 -7.27 11.15 10.32
C VAL A 119 -6.57 12.48 10.09
N THR A 120 -5.46 12.43 9.35
CA THR A 120 -4.69 13.60 8.90
C THR A 120 -4.34 13.45 7.42
N ASP A 121 -4.17 14.58 6.72
CA ASP A 121 -3.77 14.58 5.32
C ASP A 121 -2.28 14.27 5.17
N HIS A 122 -1.88 13.66 4.03
CA HIS A 122 -0.48 13.56 3.64
C HIS A 122 0.19 14.94 3.62
N GLN A 123 1.37 15.02 4.22
CA GLN A 123 2.18 16.24 4.23
C GLN A 123 3.38 16.09 3.29
N PRO A 124 3.89 17.18 2.70
CA PRO A 124 5.13 17.15 1.93
C PRO A 124 6.32 16.69 2.75
N GLY A 125 7.15 15.83 2.17
CA GLY A 125 8.38 15.33 2.78
C GLY A 125 8.15 14.18 3.79
N PRO A 126 9.23 13.62 4.34
CA PRO A 126 9.16 12.48 5.25
C PRO A 126 8.65 12.87 6.63
N VAL A 127 7.76 12.05 7.18
CA VAL A 127 7.29 12.10 8.57
C VAL A 127 7.81 10.90 9.35
N THR A 128 8.12 11.09 10.63
CA THR A 128 8.56 10.01 11.51
C THR A 128 7.35 9.36 12.20
N ILE A 129 7.25 8.04 12.10
CA ILE A 129 6.22 7.22 12.75
C ILE A 129 6.93 6.12 13.54
N GLY A 130 6.99 6.26 14.85
CA GLY A 130 7.76 5.35 15.70
C GLY A 130 9.25 5.32 15.31
N SER A 131 9.76 4.14 14.92
CA SER A 131 11.14 3.94 14.43
C SER A 131 11.28 4.08 12.91
N LEU A 132 10.19 4.30 12.18
CA LEU A 132 10.14 4.35 10.73
C LEU A 132 9.92 5.77 10.22
N SER A 133 10.33 6.02 8.99
CA SER A 133 9.95 7.21 8.22
C SER A 133 8.96 6.84 7.14
N LEU A 134 7.97 7.69 6.91
CA LEU A 134 7.01 7.60 5.82
C LEU A 134 7.10 8.86 4.97
N GLU A 135 7.25 8.69 3.67
CA GLU A 135 7.24 9.78 2.68
C GLU A 135 6.20 9.46 1.61
N ALA A 136 5.34 10.43 1.28
CA ALA A 136 4.32 10.27 0.28
C ALA A 136 4.46 11.34 -0.80
N ILE A 137 4.33 10.94 -2.06
CA ILE A 137 4.33 11.85 -3.22
C ILE A 137 3.08 11.63 -4.06
N ARG A 138 2.61 12.68 -4.71
CA ARG A 138 1.47 12.56 -5.64
C ARG A 138 1.86 11.78 -6.89
N VAL A 139 0.93 10.94 -7.35
CA VAL A 139 1.03 10.19 -8.61
C VAL A 139 -0.24 10.38 -9.44
N GLN A 140 -0.13 10.16 -10.74
CA GLN A 140 -1.27 10.24 -11.64
C GLN A 140 -2.19 9.02 -11.46
N HIS A 141 -3.40 9.23 -10.96
CA HIS A 141 -4.47 8.24 -10.92
C HIS A 141 -5.82 8.94 -10.69
N THR A 142 -6.07 9.43 -9.47
CA THR A 142 -7.17 10.36 -9.15
C THR A 142 -6.59 11.73 -8.79
N THR A 143 -7.45 12.69 -8.40
CA THR A 143 -7.00 14.03 -8.00
C THR A 143 -6.00 14.00 -6.85
N ASP A 144 -6.21 13.08 -5.90
CA ASP A 144 -5.40 12.92 -4.69
C ASP A 144 -5.01 11.44 -4.53
N SER A 145 -4.01 11.00 -5.31
CA SER A 145 -3.41 9.67 -5.23
C SER A 145 -1.92 9.80 -4.91
N TYR A 146 -1.42 8.87 -4.08
CA TYR A 146 -0.06 8.92 -3.53
C TYR A 146 0.63 7.57 -3.67
N ALA A 147 1.90 7.62 -4.07
CA ALA A 147 2.87 6.57 -3.78
C ALA A 147 3.51 6.84 -2.41
N ILE A 148 3.87 5.79 -1.69
CA ILE A 148 4.33 5.88 -0.30
C ILE A 148 5.63 5.10 -0.15
N ARG A 149 6.67 5.73 0.43
CA ARG A 149 7.90 5.06 0.85
C ARG A 149 7.94 4.92 2.36
N VAL A 150 8.27 3.73 2.85
CA VAL A 150 8.53 3.46 4.27
C VAL A 150 9.95 2.93 4.42
N ALA A 151 10.72 3.48 5.36
CA ALA A 151 12.10 3.06 5.59
C ALA A 151 12.51 3.12 7.06
N ALA A 152 13.49 2.29 7.43
CA ALA A 152 14.18 2.34 8.72
C ALA A 152 15.52 3.07 8.55
N GLY A 153 15.62 4.30 9.04
CA GLY A 153 16.83 5.12 8.91
C GLY A 153 17.14 5.50 7.46
N GLN A 154 18.40 5.37 7.04
CA GLN A 154 18.88 5.75 5.71
C GLN A 154 19.04 4.56 4.75
N GLY A 155 18.71 3.35 5.21
CA GLY A 155 18.82 2.13 4.41
C GLY A 155 17.77 1.99 3.32
N PRO A 156 17.80 0.87 2.57
CA PRO A 156 16.72 0.50 1.68
C PRO A 156 15.37 0.46 2.41
N GLY A 157 14.31 0.78 1.70
CA GLY A 157 12.95 0.80 2.18
C GLY A 157 12.00 0.08 1.24
N LEU A 158 10.71 0.18 1.54
CA LEU A 158 9.62 -0.22 0.67
C LEU A 158 9.03 1.01 -0.01
N VAL A 159 8.93 0.99 -1.33
CA VAL A 159 8.15 1.95 -2.10
C VAL A 159 6.89 1.24 -2.60
N TYR A 160 5.73 1.70 -2.14
CA TYR A 160 4.42 1.25 -2.60
C TYR A 160 3.85 2.27 -3.59
N SER A 161 3.50 1.83 -4.78
CA SER A 161 3.01 2.72 -5.84
C SER A 161 1.62 3.33 -5.57
N GLY A 162 0.79 2.69 -4.69
CA GLY A 162 -0.65 2.85 -4.79
C GLY A 162 -1.11 2.47 -6.20
N ASP A 163 -2.26 2.96 -6.64
CA ASP A 163 -2.62 2.96 -8.06
C ASP A 163 -1.98 4.16 -8.74
N CYS A 164 -1.35 3.92 -9.91
CA CYS A 164 -0.48 4.88 -10.56
C CYS A 164 -0.59 4.75 -12.09
N GLY A 165 -0.89 5.84 -12.77
CA GLY A 165 -0.99 5.86 -14.24
C GLY A 165 0.32 6.14 -14.97
N ARG A 166 1.39 6.55 -14.26
CA ARG A 166 2.69 6.90 -14.83
C ARG A 166 3.82 6.39 -13.96
N ALA A 167 4.55 5.38 -14.44
CA ALA A 167 5.68 4.83 -13.69
C ALA A 167 6.76 5.86 -13.37
N ASP A 168 6.94 6.88 -14.22
CA ASP A 168 7.91 7.94 -14.00
C ASP A 168 7.60 8.82 -12.78
N ASP A 169 6.36 8.88 -12.34
CA ASP A 169 5.97 9.60 -11.13
C ASP A 169 6.59 8.96 -9.86
N LEU A 170 6.97 7.67 -9.93
CA LEU A 170 7.61 6.95 -8.82
C LEU A 170 9.11 7.27 -8.66
N ARG A 171 9.78 7.78 -9.71
CA ARG A 171 11.24 8.02 -9.70
C ARG A 171 11.74 8.86 -8.53
N PRO A 172 11.09 9.97 -8.14
CA PRO A 172 11.58 10.80 -7.03
C PRO A 172 11.59 10.07 -5.68
N LEU A 173 10.76 9.03 -5.54
CA LEU A 173 10.57 8.30 -4.29
C LEU A 173 11.49 7.08 -4.17
N ILE A 174 11.80 6.41 -5.29
CA ILE A 174 12.61 5.19 -5.29
C ILE A 174 14.09 5.55 -5.08
N ARG A 175 14.73 4.90 -4.12
CA ARG A 175 16.17 4.98 -3.86
C ARG A 175 16.86 3.67 -4.25
N PRO A 176 18.13 3.70 -4.66
CA PRO A 176 18.86 2.46 -4.98
C PRO A 176 18.79 1.45 -3.83
N GLY A 177 18.44 0.21 -4.16
CA GLY A 177 18.28 -0.87 -3.20
C GLY A 177 16.87 -1.02 -2.61
N ASP A 178 15.97 -0.06 -2.80
CA ASP A 178 14.58 -0.18 -2.31
C ASP A 178 13.85 -1.37 -2.94
N THR A 179 12.93 -1.97 -2.20
CA THR A 179 11.92 -2.87 -2.75
C THR A 179 10.77 -2.04 -3.32
N LEU A 180 10.50 -2.21 -4.61
CA LEU A 180 9.38 -1.58 -5.30
C LEU A 180 8.18 -2.54 -5.31
N LEU A 181 7.15 -2.25 -4.52
CA LEU A 181 5.85 -2.89 -4.54
C LEU A 181 4.92 -2.04 -5.43
N ALA A 182 4.68 -2.50 -6.66
CA ALA A 182 3.95 -1.71 -7.64
C ALA A 182 2.77 -2.46 -8.24
N GLU A 183 1.70 -1.72 -8.49
CA GLU A 183 0.60 -2.21 -9.30
C GLU A 183 1.06 -2.60 -10.71
N ALA A 184 0.46 -3.63 -11.26
CA ALA A 184 0.63 -4.05 -12.65
C ALA A 184 -0.74 -4.46 -13.22
N THR A 185 -1.71 -3.57 -13.07
CA THR A 185 -3.12 -3.80 -13.36
C THR A 185 -3.37 -4.38 -14.74
N TYR A 186 -2.66 -3.88 -15.75
CA TYR A 186 -2.79 -4.37 -17.12
C TYR A 186 -1.93 -5.60 -17.44
N GLY A 187 -1.18 -6.17 -16.48
CA GLY A 187 -0.29 -7.31 -16.75
C GLY A 187 0.74 -6.97 -17.81
N THR A 188 0.67 -7.63 -18.96
CA THR A 188 1.54 -7.37 -20.12
C THR A 188 0.87 -6.54 -21.22
N ASP A 189 -0.39 -6.15 -21.06
CA ASP A 189 -1.10 -5.40 -22.09
C ASP A 189 -0.52 -3.99 -22.25
N PRO A 190 -0.54 -3.43 -23.47
CA PRO A 190 -0.16 -2.05 -23.68
C PRO A 190 -1.04 -1.08 -22.88
N VAL A 191 -0.42 -0.07 -22.30
CA VAL A 191 -1.11 1.00 -21.59
C VAL A 191 -1.51 2.08 -22.61
N ALA A 192 -2.81 2.36 -22.74
CA ALA A 192 -3.28 3.42 -23.61
C ALA A 192 -2.89 4.81 -23.05
N PRO A 193 -2.64 5.82 -23.90
CA PRO A 193 -2.44 7.18 -23.45
C PRO A 193 -3.59 7.67 -22.58
N GLY A 194 -3.26 8.27 -21.42
CA GLY A 194 -4.26 8.73 -20.44
C GLY A 194 -4.83 7.64 -19.53
N SER A 195 -4.29 6.42 -19.57
CA SER A 195 -4.59 5.35 -18.63
C SER A 195 -4.17 5.74 -17.22
N ASN A 196 -4.91 5.23 -16.24
CA ASN A 196 -4.69 5.52 -14.83
C ASN A 196 -4.01 4.36 -14.08
N HIS A 197 -3.44 3.38 -14.80
CA HIS A 197 -2.77 2.21 -14.25
C HIS A 197 -1.55 1.81 -15.06
N LEU A 198 -0.68 0.99 -14.46
CA LEU A 198 0.55 0.50 -15.04
C LEU A 198 0.42 -0.90 -15.66
N ASN A 199 1.41 -1.26 -16.44
CA ASN A 199 1.72 -2.63 -16.81
C ASN A 199 3.09 -3.06 -16.24
N ALA A 200 3.38 -4.36 -16.29
CA ALA A 200 4.60 -4.91 -15.73
C ALA A 200 5.89 -4.43 -16.43
N HIS A 201 5.81 -4.10 -17.74
CA HIS A 201 6.95 -3.57 -18.47
C HIS A 201 7.35 -2.18 -17.95
N ASP A 202 6.37 -1.28 -17.72
CA ASP A 202 6.66 0.06 -17.19
C ASP A 202 7.20 0.00 -15.76
N VAL A 203 6.71 -0.93 -14.94
CA VAL A 203 7.26 -1.20 -13.60
C VAL A 203 8.71 -1.69 -13.68
N GLY A 204 9.01 -2.69 -14.55
CA GLY A 204 10.37 -3.18 -14.74
C GLY A 204 11.33 -2.10 -15.24
N ARG A 205 10.87 -1.24 -16.17
CA ARG A 205 11.65 -0.12 -16.69
C ARG A 205 12.02 0.88 -15.58
N VAL A 206 11.05 1.37 -14.81
CA VAL A 206 11.35 2.33 -13.75
C VAL A 206 12.23 1.73 -12.65
N ALA A 207 12.02 0.46 -12.31
CA ALA A 207 12.86 -0.26 -11.34
C ALA A 207 14.33 -0.35 -11.80
N ALA A 208 14.55 -0.68 -13.08
CA ALA A 208 15.90 -0.73 -13.67
C ALA A 208 16.59 0.64 -13.64
N GLU A 209 15.89 1.70 -14.02
CA GLU A 209 16.42 3.05 -14.13
C GLU A 209 16.71 3.70 -12.77
N THR A 210 15.99 3.30 -11.71
CA THR A 210 16.15 3.83 -10.34
C THR A 210 17.07 2.95 -9.47
N GLY A 211 17.43 1.75 -9.92
CA GLY A 211 18.25 0.84 -9.16
C GLY A 211 17.51 0.17 -8.00
N ALA A 212 16.22 -0.10 -8.13
CA ALA A 212 15.48 -0.89 -7.16
C ALA A 212 16.14 -2.24 -6.90
N GLY A 213 16.16 -2.70 -5.65
CA GLY A 213 16.81 -3.95 -5.24
C GLY A 213 15.91 -5.19 -5.38
N ARG A 214 14.60 -5.00 -5.47
CA ARG A 214 13.56 -6.02 -5.70
C ARG A 214 12.33 -5.39 -6.32
N VAL A 215 11.57 -6.17 -7.09
CA VAL A 215 10.26 -5.76 -7.61
C VAL A 215 9.20 -6.75 -7.16
N LEU A 216 8.13 -6.23 -6.57
CA LEU A 216 6.94 -6.97 -6.17
C LEU A 216 5.74 -6.42 -6.96
N LEU A 217 5.12 -7.25 -7.79
CA LEU A 217 3.95 -6.86 -8.57
C LEU A 217 2.68 -7.18 -7.79
N THR A 218 1.73 -6.26 -7.83
CA THR A 218 0.43 -6.39 -7.15
C THR A 218 -0.71 -5.87 -8.03
N HIS A 219 -1.94 -5.94 -7.56
CA HIS A 219 -3.13 -5.34 -8.17
C HIS A 219 -3.38 -5.79 -9.62
N VAL A 220 -2.98 -7.02 -9.99
CA VAL A 220 -3.14 -7.54 -11.36
C VAL A 220 -4.58 -7.93 -11.61
N LEU A 221 -5.22 -7.34 -12.63
CA LEU A 221 -6.63 -7.59 -12.99
C LEU A 221 -6.95 -9.06 -13.24
N MET A 222 -8.20 -9.42 -12.96
CA MET A 222 -8.79 -10.70 -13.34
C MET A 222 -8.62 -10.94 -14.85
N GLY A 223 -8.18 -12.15 -15.23
CA GLY A 223 -7.94 -12.50 -16.62
C GLY A 223 -6.58 -12.10 -17.18
N ARG A 224 -5.73 -11.41 -16.41
CA ARG A 224 -4.33 -11.16 -16.79
C ARG A 224 -3.43 -12.29 -16.30
N ASP A 225 -2.45 -12.66 -17.10
CA ASP A 225 -1.48 -13.70 -16.78
C ASP A 225 -0.37 -13.11 -15.89
N ARG A 226 -0.40 -13.46 -14.61
CA ARG A 226 0.54 -12.98 -13.60
C ARG A 226 1.96 -13.46 -13.86
N GLY A 227 2.13 -14.69 -14.35
CA GLY A 227 3.45 -15.25 -14.70
C GLY A 227 4.09 -14.50 -15.86
N LYS A 228 3.29 -14.14 -16.87
CA LYS A 228 3.77 -13.29 -17.96
C LYS A 228 4.12 -11.88 -17.47
N ALA A 229 3.35 -11.31 -16.53
CA ALA A 229 3.67 -10.02 -15.93
C ALA A 229 5.04 -10.06 -15.23
N VAL A 230 5.29 -11.08 -14.39
CA VAL A 230 6.60 -11.30 -13.76
C VAL A 230 7.71 -11.41 -14.81
N SER A 231 7.53 -12.23 -15.86
CA SER A 231 8.52 -12.41 -16.91
C SER A 231 8.82 -11.11 -17.66
N ALA A 232 7.80 -10.29 -17.93
CA ALA A 232 7.95 -9.01 -18.62
C ALA A 232 8.77 -7.98 -17.80
N ALA A 233 8.49 -7.87 -16.49
CA ALA A 233 9.29 -7.00 -15.63
C ALA A 233 10.71 -7.54 -15.43
N ALA A 234 10.88 -8.86 -15.20
CA ALA A 234 12.17 -9.51 -15.00
C ALA A 234 13.10 -9.41 -16.22
N ALA A 235 12.55 -9.27 -17.43
CA ALA A 235 13.36 -9.05 -18.63
C ALA A 235 14.14 -7.72 -18.62
N LEU A 236 13.74 -6.76 -17.78
CA LEU A 236 14.31 -5.41 -17.73
C LEU A 236 15.25 -5.19 -16.54
N VAL A 237 15.20 -6.04 -15.52
CA VAL A 237 15.96 -5.89 -14.27
C VAL A 237 16.86 -7.12 -14.04
N ARG A 238 17.82 -6.99 -13.11
CA ARG A 238 18.68 -8.10 -12.66
C ARG A 238 18.46 -8.45 -11.19
N VAL A 239 17.34 -8.03 -10.65
CA VAL A 239 16.94 -8.26 -9.28
C VAL A 239 15.72 -9.19 -9.22
N PRO A 240 15.39 -9.81 -8.08
CA PRO A 240 14.21 -10.64 -7.95
C PRO A 240 12.93 -9.88 -8.34
N VAL A 241 12.04 -10.56 -9.06
CA VAL A 241 10.71 -10.08 -9.44
C VAL A 241 9.68 -11.15 -9.08
N ASP A 242 8.74 -10.80 -8.25
CA ASP A 242 7.64 -11.68 -7.82
C ASP A 242 6.29 -10.97 -8.00
N VAL A 243 5.21 -11.74 -8.06
CA VAL A 243 3.85 -11.23 -7.93
C VAL A 243 3.30 -11.71 -6.58
N VAL A 244 2.80 -10.79 -5.77
CA VAL A 244 2.44 -11.09 -4.38
C VAL A 244 1.01 -11.57 -4.20
N ASP A 245 0.82 -12.39 -3.17
CA ASP A 245 -0.48 -12.89 -2.71
C ASP A 245 -0.65 -12.69 -1.20
N PRO A 246 -1.90 -12.64 -0.69
CA PRO A 246 -2.14 -12.60 0.75
C PRO A 246 -1.46 -13.77 1.46
N GLY A 247 -0.71 -13.45 2.53
CA GLY A 247 0.09 -14.40 3.29
C GLY A 247 1.58 -14.38 2.97
N ASP A 248 2.01 -13.72 1.89
CA ASP A 248 3.44 -13.58 1.59
C ASP A 248 4.15 -12.70 2.61
N HIS A 249 5.42 -13.07 2.90
CA HIS A 249 6.31 -12.33 3.79
C HIS A 249 7.65 -12.08 3.13
N PHE A 250 8.21 -10.87 3.31
CA PHE A 250 9.49 -10.47 2.76
C PHE A 250 10.32 -9.72 3.82
N ASP A 251 11.58 -10.10 3.96
CA ASP A 251 12.61 -9.26 4.56
C ASP A 251 13.09 -8.24 3.51
N LEU A 252 13.14 -6.97 3.87
CA LEU A 252 13.41 -5.84 2.98
C LEU A 252 14.77 -5.20 3.25
#